data_bab7415c74a48478e0cb6690ab5594e3
#
_entry.id   bab7415c74a48478e0cb6690ab5594e3
#
_cell.length_a   1.000
_cell.length_b   1.000
_cell.length_c   1.000
_cell.angle_alpha   90.00
_cell.angle_beta   90.00
_cell.angle_gamma   90.00
#
_symmetry.space_group_name_H-M   'P 1'
#
loop_
_entity.id
_entity.type
_entity.pdbx_description
1 polymer ?
#
loop_
_entity_poly.entity_id
_entity_poly.type
_entity_poly.pdbx_seq_one_letter_code
_entity_poly.pdbx_strand_id
1 'polypeptide(L)'
;MEEKNDNIFEPRIIAFVCNWCTYAGADLTGTSRIKYATNVEIVRFPCTGRIDFMLLLKAFAGGADGIIISGCHPNDCHYTSGNFHARRRWMVFRDMLDFMGIDIERIRWSWVSAAEGAKWADVVNDTVGKIREMGPYTEYKKAAKFLEEEKISHE
;
A
#
# COMPACT_ATOMS: atom_id res chain seq x y z
N MET A 1 -18.07 5.47 -36.72
CA MET A 1 -16.95 4.86 -35.95
C MET A 1 -17.00 5.44 -34.56
N GLU A 2 -17.66 4.73 -33.66
CA GLU A 2 -17.69 5.10 -32.25
C GLU A 2 -16.33 4.72 -31.65
N GLU A 3 -15.55 5.71 -31.26
CA GLU A 3 -14.37 5.51 -30.42
C GLU A 3 -14.87 4.93 -29.10
N LYS A 4 -14.68 3.62 -28.90
CA LYS A 4 -14.71 3.01 -27.57
C LYS A 4 -13.62 3.66 -26.75
N ASN A 5 -14.00 4.66 -25.99
CA ASN A 5 -13.22 5.19 -24.90
C ASN A 5 -13.26 4.12 -23.79
N ASP A 6 -12.47 3.05 -23.97
CA ASP A 6 -12.21 2.08 -22.92
C ASP A 6 -11.46 2.85 -21.82
N ASN A 7 -12.23 3.42 -20.90
CA ASN A 7 -11.71 4.08 -19.72
C ASN A 7 -11.08 3.00 -18.84
N ILE A 8 -9.83 2.62 -19.18
CA ILE A 8 -9.07 1.60 -18.46
C ILE A 8 -8.90 2.11 -17.05
N PHE A 9 -9.43 1.37 -16.07
CA PHE A 9 -9.27 1.68 -14.65
C PHE A 9 -7.80 1.70 -14.28
N GLU A 10 -7.34 2.85 -13.78
CA GLU A 10 -6.00 3.03 -13.25
C GLU A 10 -6.05 3.11 -11.73
N PRO A 11 -5.55 2.09 -11.00
CA PRO A 11 -5.64 2.04 -9.56
C PRO A 11 -4.74 3.07 -8.90
N ARG A 12 -5.19 3.64 -7.80
CA ARG A 12 -4.39 4.49 -6.92
C ARG A 12 -3.83 3.64 -5.79
N ILE A 13 -2.51 3.52 -5.73
CA ILE A 13 -1.78 2.73 -4.73
C ILE A 13 -1.05 3.64 -3.76
N ILE A 14 -1.20 3.38 -2.47
CA ILE A 14 -0.41 4.05 -1.42
C ILE A 14 0.62 3.06 -0.88
N ALA A 15 1.88 3.42 -0.91
CA ALA A 15 2.97 2.59 -0.40
C ALA A 15 3.55 3.17 0.90
N PHE A 16 3.39 2.46 2.01
CA PHE A 16 4.01 2.76 3.29
C PHE A 16 5.36 2.06 3.37
N VAL A 17 6.44 2.81 3.30
CA VAL A 17 7.78 2.25 3.13
C VAL A 17 8.76 2.69 4.21
N CYS A 18 9.67 1.78 4.58
CA CYS A 18 10.80 2.09 5.44
C CYS A 18 11.80 3.00 4.74
N ASN A 19 12.24 4.05 5.43
CA ASN A 19 13.22 5.01 4.91
C ASN A 19 14.58 4.38 4.56
N TRP A 20 15.04 3.44 5.37
CA TRP A 20 16.43 2.92 5.29
C TRP A 20 16.60 1.82 4.26
N CYS A 21 15.58 1.01 4.02
CA CYS A 21 15.65 -0.12 3.10
C CYS A 21 14.80 0.11 1.86
N THR A 22 13.49 0.01 1.99
CA THR A 22 12.60 0.03 0.81
C THR A 22 12.63 1.38 0.07
N TYR A 23 12.64 2.51 0.79
CA TYR A 23 12.72 3.81 0.13
C TYR A 23 14.06 3.98 -0.61
N ALA A 24 15.17 3.56 -0.01
CA ALA A 24 16.47 3.57 -0.68
C ALA A 24 16.49 2.64 -1.91
N GLY A 25 15.82 1.48 -1.83
CA GLY A 25 15.61 0.59 -2.98
C GLY A 25 14.76 1.22 -4.07
N ALA A 26 13.70 1.96 -3.70
CA ALA A 26 12.88 2.70 -4.64
C ALA A 26 13.68 3.84 -5.34
N ASP A 27 14.52 4.54 -4.59
CA ASP A 27 15.43 5.56 -5.10
C ASP A 27 16.46 4.94 -6.08
N LEU A 28 17.03 3.80 -5.73
CA LEU A 28 17.91 3.03 -6.61
C LEU A 28 17.20 2.63 -7.91
N THR A 29 15.91 2.29 -7.86
CA THR A 29 15.11 1.98 -9.05
C THR A 29 15.07 3.17 -10.01
N GLY A 30 14.82 4.37 -9.46
CA GLY A 30 14.80 5.61 -10.22
C GLY A 30 16.17 5.97 -10.82
N THR A 31 17.23 5.92 -10.01
CA THR A 31 18.60 6.24 -10.46
C THR A 31 19.12 5.23 -11.49
N SER A 32 18.72 3.97 -11.37
CA SER A 32 19.02 2.90 -12.34
C SER A 32 18.10 2.92 -13.57
N ARG A 33 17.16 3.86 -13.65
CA ARG A 33 16.19 4.00 -14.76
C ARG A 33 15.35 2.74 -15.02
N ILE A 34 15.10 1.95 -13.98
CA ILE A 34 14.20 0.81 -14.06
C ILE A 34 12.76 1.34 -14.08
N LYS A 35 12.01 1.00 -15.12
CA LYS A 35 10.62 1.45 -15.27
C LYS A 35 9.69 0.59 -14.44
N TYR A 36 8.75 1.23 -13.75
CA TYR A 36 7.63 0.60 -13.08
C TYR A 36 6.38 1.48 -13.17
N ALA A 37 5.24 0.95 -12.77
CA ALA A 37 3.96 1.66 -12.85
C ALA A 37 3.98 2.93 -12.00
N THR A 38 3.46 4.02 -12.53
CA THR A 38 3.45 5.35 -11.88
C THR A 38 2.30 5.55 -10.90
N ASN A 39 1.43 4.57 -10.75
CA ASN A 39 0.20 4.58 -9.94
C ASN A 39 0.45 4.48 -8.42
N VAL A 40 1.69 4.64 -7.96
CA VAL A 40 2.07 4.49 -6.56
C VAL A 40 2.50 5.82 -5.95
N GLU A 41 1.86 6.18 -4.84
CA GLU A 41 2.26 7.30 -3.99
C GLU A 41 3.01 6.75 -2.77
N ILE A 42 4.23 7.22 -2.54
CA ILE A 42 5.10 6.71 -1.48
C ILE A 42 4.98 7.58 -0.22
N VAL A 43 4.60 6.94 0.89
CA VAL A 43 4.63 7.53 2.23
C VAL A 43 5.78 6.91 3.01
N ARG A 44 6.75 7.73 3.34
CA ARG A 44 8.01 7.31 3.96
C ARG A 44 7.92 7.35 5.49
N PHE A 45 8.31 6.27 6.14
CA PHE A 45 8.42 6.16 7.60
C PHE A 45 9.86 5.89 8.04
N PRO A 46 10.27 6.33 9.22
CA PRO A 46 11.59 5.99 9.75
C PRO A 46 11.83 4.47 9.81
N CYS A 47 10.79 3.72 10.16
CA CYS A 47 10.80 2.25 10.19
C CYS A 47 9.37 1.74 10.03
N THR A 48 9.19 0.55 9.42
CA THR A 48 7.88 -0.11 9.38
C THR A 48 7.29 -0.33 10.79
N GLY A 49 8.15 -0.45 11.80
CA GLY A 49 7.74 -0.49 13.21
C GLY A 49 6.98 0.74 13.71
N ARG A 50 7.05 1.86 12.98
CA ARG A 50 6.33 3.11 13.31
C ARG A 50 5.04 3.29 12.52
N ILE A 51 4.73 2.41 11.59
CA ILE A 51 3.48 2.49 10.84
C ILE A 51 2.32 2.20 11.80
N ASP A 52 1.43 3.16 11.93
CA ASP A 52 0.12 2.93 12.54
C ASP A 52 -0.79 2.34 11.47
N PHE A 53 -1.24 1.11 11.66
CA PHE A 53 -2.07 0.42 10.68
C PHE A 53 -3.46 1.03 10.50
N MET A 54 -3.91 1.89 11.41
CA MET A 54 -5.10 2.71 11.18
C MET A 54 -4.94 3.65 9.98
N LEU A 55 -3.70 3.97 9.57
CA LEU A 55 -3.43 4.74 8.35
C LEU A 55 -3.84 4.00 7.08
N LEU A 56 -3.89 2.67 7.11
CA LEU A 56 -4.37 1.89 5.98
C LEU A 56 -5.86 2.15 5.73
N LEU A 57 -6.65 2.19 6.80
CA LEU A 57 -8.07 2.53 6.72
C LEU A 57 -8.27 3.95 6.22
N LYS A 58 -7.46 4.90 6.69
CA LYS A 58 -7.47 6.29 6.21
C LYS A 58 -7.09 6.39 4.74
N ALA A 59 -6.13 5.58 4.26
CA ALA A 59 -5.75 5.54 2.86
C ALA A 59 -6.92 5.04 1.99
N PHE A 60 -7.60 3.97 2.38
CA PHE A 60 -8.79 3.50 1.69
C PHE A 60 -9.93 4.52 1.72
N ALA A 61 -10.19 5.16 2.86
CA ALA A 61 -11.16 6.25 2.97
C ALA A 61 -10.79 7.44 2.06
N GLY A 62 -9.50 7.74 1.92
CA GLY A 62 -8.97 8.76 1.02
C GLY A 62 -8.97 8.39 -0.46
N GLY A 63 -9.47 7.20 -0.81
CA GLY A 63 -9.66 6.79 -2.20
C GLY A 63 -8.56 5.88 -2.76
N ALA A 64 -7.67 5.33 -1.93
CA ALA A 64 -6.75 4.30 -2.39
C ALA A 64 -7.51 3.04 -2.81
N ASP A 65 -7.05 2.38 -3.87
CA ASP A 65 -7.59 1.11 -4.35
C ASP A 65 -6.74 -0.07 -3.87
N GLY A 66 -5.48 0.18 -3.51
CA GLY A 66 -4.56 -0.79 -2.96
C GLY A 66 -3.47 -0.17 -2.10
N ILE A 67 -2.84 -0.99 -1.29
CA ILE A 67 -1.80 -0.57 -0.34
C ILE A 67 -0.59 -1.50 -0.44
N ILE A 68 0.60 -0.92 -0.38
CA ILE A 68 1.85 -1.66 -0.20
C ILE A 68 2.42 -1.30 1.17
N ILE A 69 2.83 -2.30 1.95
CA ILE A 69 3.64 -2.14 3.15
C ILE A 69 4.97 -2.81 2.88
N SER A 70 6.06 -2.05 2.93
CA SER A 70 7.36 -2.61 2.60
C SER A 70 8.47 -2.12 3.53
N GLY A 71 9.29 -3.05 3.98
CA GLY A 71 10.37 -2.78 4.92
C GLY A 71 11.59 -3.67 4.74
N CYS A 72 12.52 -3.56 5.69
CA CYS A 72 13.77 -4.31 5.70
C CYS A 72 13.52 -5.82 5.82
N HIS A 73 14.36 -6.62 5.19
CA HIS A 73 14.40 -8.07 5.41
C HIS A 73 14.54 -8.42 6.90
N PRO A 74 14.07 -9.60 7.32
CA PRO A 74 14.34 -10.13 8.64
C PRO A 74 15.86 -10.05 8.96
N ASN A 75 16.20 -9.62 10.17
CA ASN A 75 17.54 -9.36 10.68
C ASN A 75 18.30 -8.15 10.09
N ASP A 76 17.77 -7.46 9.08
CA ASP A 76 18.41 -6.29 8.46
C ASP A 76 17.79 -4.94 8.89
N CYS A 77 17.00 -4.93 9.95
CA CYS A 77 16.37 -3.71 10.39
C CYS A 77 17.39 -2.70 10.94
N HIS A 78 17.40 -1.47 10.42
CA HIS A 78 18.24 -0.38 10.92
C HIS A 78 18.07 -0.13 12.43
N TYR A 79 16.87 -0.36 12.96
CA TYR A 79 16.52 -0.26 14.38
C TYR A 79 16.43 -1.64 15.07
N THR A 80 17.18 -2.60 14.61
CA THR A 80 17.34 -3.97 15.15
C THR A 80 16.12 -4.87 14.94
N SER A 81 14.93 -4.49 15.43
CA SER A 81 13.74 -5.37 15.45
C SER A 81 12.43 -4.70 14.98
N GLY A 82 12.49 -3.48 14.49
CA GLY A 82 11.29 -2.73 14.11
C GLY A 82 10.42 -3.44 13.05
N ASN A 83 11.04 -4.10 12.07
CA ASN A 83 10.37 -4.91 11.06
C ASN A 83 9.64 -6.14 11.63
N PHE A 84 10.21 -6.80 12.64
CA PHE A 84 9.55 -7.92 13.32
C PHE A 84 8.33 -7.44 14.13
N HIS A 85 8.43 -6.30 14.82
CA HIS A 85 7.30 -5.70 15.51
C HIS A 85 6.18 -5.30 14.55
N ALA A 86 6.54 -4.73 13.40
CA ALA A 86 5.58 -4.41 12.35
C ALA A 86 4.87 -5.66 11.84
N ARG A 87 5.62 -6.73 11.55
CA ARG A 87 5.04 -7.97 11.04
C ARG A 87 4.08 -8.62 12.04
N ARG A 88 4.45 -8.69 13.33
CA ARG A 88 3.56 -9.26 14.37
C ARG A 88 2.23 -8.49 14.44
N ARG A 89 2.30 -7.16 14.48
CA ARG A 89 1.10 -6.31 14.50
C ARG A 89 0.30 -6.47 13.21
N TRP A 90 0.98 -6.58 12.05
CA TRP A 90 0.33 -6.80 10.78
C TRP A 90 -0.49 -8.10 10.76
N MET A 91 0.05 -9.21 11.27
CA MET A 91 -0.67 -10.48 11.29
C MET A 91 -2.00 -10.37 12.04
N VAL A 92 -1.97 -9.74 13.23
CA VAL A 92 -3.19 -9.53 14.03
C VAL A 92 -4.14 -8.55 13.34
N PHE A 93 -3.61 -7.45 12.81
CA PHE A 93 -4.42 -6.42 12.17
C PHE A 93 -5.06 -6.92 10.88
N ARG A 94 -4.35 -7.73 10.11
CA ARG A 94 -4.87 -8.36 8.90
C ARG A 94 -6.10 -9.21 9.20
N ASP A 95 -6.02 -10.06 10.22
CA ASP A 95 -7.13 -10.94 10.59
C ASP A 95 -8.34 -10.11 11.08
N MET A 96 -8.09 -8.99 11.77
CA MET A 96 -9.13 -8.05 12.17
C MET A 96 -9.76 -7.36 10.94
N LEU A 97 -8.97 -6.93 9.97
CA LEU A 97 -9.46 -6.32 8.74
C LEU A 97 -10.35 -7.29 7.94
N ASP A 98 -9.92 -8.54 7.82
CA ASP A 98 -10.66 -9.59 7.14
C ASP A 98 -12.01 -9.84 7.84
N PHE A 99 -12.01 -9.93 9.17
CA PHE A 99 -13.24 -10.02 9.97
C PHE A 99 -14.18 -8.82 9.77
N MET A 100 -13.64 -7.62 9.58
CA MET A 100 -14.41 -6.40 9.30
C MET A 100 -14.91 -6.32 7.85
N GLY A 101 -14.59 -7.29 7.00
CA GLY A 101 -14.97 -7.30 5.60
C GLY A 101 -14.09 -6.40 4.70
N ILE A 102 -12.93 -5.98 5.17
CA ILE A 102 -11.94 -5.30 4.34
C ILE A 102 -11.22 -6.32 3.47
N ASP A 103 -11.17 -6.07 2.17
CA ASP A 103 -10.51 -6.94 1.22
C ASP A 103 -8.98 -6.89 1.40
N ILE A 104 -8.45 -7.85 2.16
CA ILE A 104 -7.03 -7.95 2.50
C ILE A 104 -6.14 -8.23 1.30
N GLU A 105 -6.70 -8.74 0.18
CA GLU A 105 -5.97 -8.98 -1.06
C GLU A 105 -5.52 -7.67 -1.73
N ARG A 106 -6.10 -6.54 -1.32
CA ARG A 106 -5.70 -5.21 -1.74
C ARG A 106 -4.49 -4.65 -0.97
N ILE A 107 -3.99 -5.40 0.01
CA ILE A 107 -2.85 -4.99 0.84
C ILE A 107 -1.68 -5.95 0.61
N ARG A 108 -0.60 -5.43 0.04
CA ARG A 108 0.63 -6.16 -0.24
C ARG A 108 1.66 -5.92 0.86
N TRP A 109 2.10 -6.98 1.52
CA TRP A 109 3.29 -6.94 2.37
C TRP A 109 4.51 -7.41 1.59
N SER A 110 5.64 -6.70 1.71
CA SER A 110 6.90 -7.08 1.06
C SER A 110 8.13 -6.72 1.90
N TRP A 111 9.22 -7.41 1.58
CA TRP A 111 10.55 -7.11 2.11
C TRP A 111 11.44 -6.67 0.95
N VAL A 112 12.00 -5.46 1.04
CA VAL A 112 12.86 -4.88 0.01
C VAL A 112 14.04 -4.21 0.70
N SER A 113 15.27 -4.62 0.32
CA SER A 113 16.51 -3.97 0.79
C SER A 113 16.88 -2.75 -0.05
N ALA A 114 17.82 -1.97 0.44
CA ALA A 114 18.34 -0.80 -0.28
C ALA A 114 18.99 -1.14 -1.63
N ALA A 115 19.50 -2.38 -1.79
CA ALA A 115 20.14 -2.85 -3.01
C ALA A 115 19.15 -3.52 -4.00
N GLU A 116 17.88 -3.68 -3.62
CA GLU A 116 16.88 -4.45 -4.40
C GLU A 116 15.93 -3.53 -5.19
N GLY A 117 16.48 -2.57 -5.95
CA GLY A 117 15.66 -1.67 -6.78
C GLY A 117 14.81 -2.41 -7.82
N ALA A 118 15.33 -3.44 -8.46
CA ALA A 118 14.55 -4.26 -9.41
C ALA A 118 13.37 -4.93 -8.72
N LYS A 119 13.57 -5.50 -7.53
CA LYS A 119 12.51 -6.11 -6.74
C LYS A 119 11.42 -5.11 -6.32
N TRP A 120 11.80 -3.87 -6.01
CA TRP A 120 10.82 -2.81 -5.76
C TRP A 120 9.92 -2.61 -6.99
N ALA A 121 10.51 -2.50 -8.18
CA ALA A 121 9.75 -2.36 -9.43
C ALA A 121 8.78 -3.54 -9.63
N ASP A 122 9.23 -4.78 -9.40
CA ASP A 122 8.39 -5.97 -9.49
C ASP A 122 7.24 -5.93 -8.49
N VAL A 123 7.49 -5.59 -7.22
CA VAL A 123 6.45 -5.45 -6.20
C VAL A 123 5.39 -4.44 -6.59
N VAL A 124 5.79 -3.30 -7.13
CA VAL A 124 4.84 -2.27 -7.60
C VAL A 124 4.04 -2.76 -8.79
N ASN A 125 4.71 -3.30 -9.82
CA ASN A 125 4.05 -3.78 -11.04
C ASN A 125 3.06 -4.90 -10.75
N ASP A 126 3.44 -5.89 -9.95
CA ASP A 126 2.57 -6.98 -9.52
C ASP A 126 1.35 -6.47 -8.76
N THR A 127 1.56 -5.52 -7.83
CA THR A 127 0.47 -4.95 -7.05
C THR A 127 -0.49 -4.16 -7.92
N VAL A 128 0.01 -3.29 -8.79
CA VAL A 128 -0.82 -2.51 -9.72
C VAL A 128 -1.58 -3.43 -10.67
N GLY A 129 -0.93 -4.47 -11.21
CA GLY A 129 -1.57 -5.47 -12.07
C GLY A 129 -2.73 -6.17 -11.35
N LYS A 130 -2.47 -6.68 -10.15
CA LYS A 130 -3.49 -7.35 -9.33
C LYS A 130 -4.68 -6.43 -9.00
N ILE A 131 -4.42 -5.20 -8.55
CA ILE A 131 -5.49 -4.27 -8.20
C ILE A 131 -6.27 -3.82 -9.45
N ARG A 132 -5.61 -3.70 -10.61
CA ARG A 132 -6.29 -3.41 -11.87
C ARG A 132 -7.28 -4.51 -12.26
N GLU A 133 -6.92 -5.79 -12.06
CA GLU A 133 -7.82 -6.94 -12.28
C GLU A 133 -8.99 -6.97 -11.29
N MET A 134 -8.74 -6.60 -10.02
CA MET A 134 -9.77 -6.53 -8.97
C MET A 134 -10.76 -5.37 -9.18
N GLY A 135 -10.36 -4.35 -9.93
CA GLY A 135 -11.16 -3.14 -10.15
C GLY A 135 -11.15 -2.15 -8.97
N PRO A 136 -11.88 -1.03 -9.08
CA PRO A 136 -11.89 0.02 -8.07
C PRO A 136 -12.49 -0.45 -6.74
N TYR A 137 -11.94 0.04 -5.61
CA TYR A 137 -12.43 -0.30 -4.28
C TYR A 137 -13.61 0.58 -3.88
N THR A 138 -14.78 0.31 -4.48
CA THR A 138 -15.98 1.15 -4.33
C THR A 138 -16.77 0.87 -3.06
N GLU A 139 -16.77 -0.34 -2.56
CA GLU A 139 -17.58 -0.74 -1.39
C GLU A 139 -17.13 -0.01 -0.12
N TYR A 140 -15.82 0.02 0.14
CA TYR A 140 -15.28 0.76 1.28
C TYR A 140 -15.52 2.27 1.16
N LYS A 141 -15.35 2.83 -0.04
CA LYS A 141 -15.62 4.26 -0.31
C LYS A 141 -17.07 4.64 -0.04
N LYS A 142 -18.02 3.78 -0.40
CA LYS A 142 -19.45 4.00 -0.12
C LYS A 142 -19.74 3.95 1.38
N ALA A 143 -19.19 2.96 2.09
CA ALA A 143 -19.37 2.84 3.53
C ALA A 143 -18.77 4.03 4.30
N ALA A 144 -17.55 4.46 3.93
CA ALA A 144 -16.90 5.62 4.53
C ALA A 144 -17.73 6.91 4.32
N LYS A 145 -18.25 7.13 3.10
CA LYS A 145 -19.08 8.28 2.78
C LYS A 145 -20.38 8.28 3.58
N PHE A 146 -21.04 7.15 3.71
CA PHE A 146 -22.26 7.01 4.51
C PHE A 146 -22.04 7.41 5.97
N LEU A 147 -20.94 6.97 6.59
CA LEU A 147 -20.59 7.32 7.96
C LEU A 147 -20.25 8.81 8.14
N GLU A 148 -19.68 9.47 7.13
CA GLU A 148 -19.44 10.92 7.16
C GLU A 148 -20.75 11.71 7.08
N GLU A 149 -21.68 11.30 6.22
CA GLU A 149 -23.00 11.94 6.07
C GLU A 149 -23.85 11.81 7.35
N GLU A 150 -23.80 10.65 8.03
CA GLU A 150 -24.47 10.49 9.33
C GLU A 150 -23.91 11.40 10.42
N LYS A 151 -22.58 11.57 10.48
CA LYS A 151 -21.96 12.49 11.45
C LYS A 151 -22.43 13.93 11.28
N ILE A 152 -22.52 14.41 10.05
CA ILE A 152 -22.97 15.78 9.74
C ILE A 152 -24.44 15.98 10.10
N SER A 153 -25.27 14.93 10.04
CA SER A 153 -26.70 15.02 10.38
C SER A 153 -27.00 15.05 11.90
N HIS A 154 -25.99 14.77 12.72
CA HIS A 154 -26.09 14.75 14.20
C HIS A 154 -25.39 15.93 14.89
N GLU A 155 -24.78 16.84 14.15
CA GLU A 155 -24.30 18.15 14.61
C GLU A 155 -25.33 19.27 14.33
#